data_3cc985a2119e5e35e1ed88800c56f8ec
#
_entry.id   3cc985a2119e5e35e1ed88800c56f8ec
#
_cell.length_a   1.000
_cell.length_b   1.000
_cell.length_c   1.000
_cell.angle_alpha   90.00
_cell.angle_beta   90.00
_cell.angle_gamma   90.00
#
_symmetry.space_group_name_H-M   'P 1'
#
loop_
_entity.id
_entity.type
_entity.pdbx_description
1 polymer ?
#
loop_
_entity_poly.entity_id
_entity_poly.type
_entity_poly.pdbx_seq_one_letter_code
_entity_poly.pdbx_strand_id
1 'polypeptide(L)'
;AIFTVLNAISLIYGTINTIPFMAIIKIFFIWIFVSVPLNVLGTLLGRHAKFIAGGQFPCRVNSIPRPIPDEVPWYGKPSGLIPLAGLLCFGSIFIELYYVLTSLWNYKFYHVYGFLLGVYGILTIVVGMTSIIVVYFCLNAENYHWQWTAFGSGASTAGYVFVYGIYYFLFKTQMNGFLQTSFYFGYMSLISITMGILCGTP
;
A
#
# COMPACT_ATOMS: atom_id res chain seq x y z
N ALA A 1 9.43 -10.17 -8.44
CA ALA A 1 8.48 -11.11 -9.04
C ALA A 1 7.72 -10.49 -10.23
N ILE A 2 6.90 -9.41 -10.05
CA ILE A 2 6.08 -8.82 -11.13
C ILE A 2 6.96 -8.33 -12.29
N PHE A 3 8.02 -7.62 -12.00
CA PHE A 3 8.98 -7.10 -12.99
C PHE A 3 9.66 -8.21 -13.80
N THR A 4 10.04 -9.31 -13.17
CA THR A 4 10.65 -10.47 -13.86
C THR A 4 9.66 -11.16 -14.78
N VAL A 5 8.40 -11.30 -14.37
CA VAL A 5 7.35 -11.89 -15.20
C VAL A 5 7.06 -11.00 -16.41
N LEU A 6 6.93 -9.68 -16.23
CA LEU A 6 6.70 -8.75 -17.33
C LEU A 6 7.87 -8.73 -18.33
N ASN A 7 9.10 -8.79 -17.83
CA ASN A 7 10.29 -8.84 -18.68
C ASN A 7 10.36 -10.17 -19.46
N ALA A 8 9.99 -11.29 -18.85
CA ALA A 8 9.91 -12.59 -19.53
C ALA A 8 8.87 -12.58 -20.66
N ILE A 9 7.67 -12.01 -20.40
CA ILE A 9 6.63 -11.86 -21.43
C ILE A 9 7.12 -10.97 -22.56
N SER A 10 7.79 -9.85 -22.26
CA SER A 10 8.36 -8.94 -23.24
C SER A 10 9.43 -9.61 -24.12
N LEU A 11 10.26 -10.49 -23.55
CA LEU A 11 11.25 -11.29 -24.27
C LEU A 11 10.60 -12.26 -25.23
N ILE A 12 9.54 -12.96 -24.80
CA ILE A 12 8.82 -13.93 -25.66
C ILE A 12 8.19 -13.23 -26.88
N TYR A 13 7.70 -12.01 -26.69
CA TYR A 13 7.09 -11.20 -27.79
C TYR A 13 8.10 -10.40 -28.60
N GLY A 14 9.42 -10.49 -28.30
CA GLY A 14 10.47 -9.83 -29.08
C GLY A 14 10.37 -8.30 -29.12
N THR A 15 9.80 -7.69 -28.10
CA THR A 15 9.62 -6.24 -28.04
C THR A 15 10.93 -5.52 -27.69
N ILE A 16 11.14 -4.35 -28.29
CA ILE A 16 12.34 -3.50 -28.10
C ILE A 16 12.49 -2.99 -26.65
N ASN A 17 11.43 -3.03 -25.85
CA ASN A 17 11.38 -2.51 -24.48
C ASN A 17 11.80 -3.54 -23.42
N THR A 18 12.59 -4.54 -23.76
CA THR A 18 13.18 -5.45 -22.76
C THR A 18 14.24 -4.73 -21.95
N ILE A 19 14.19 -4.91 -20.63
CA ILE A 19 15.21 -4.34 -19.75
C ILE A 19 16.52 -5.10 -19.97
N PRO A 20 17.60 -4.42 -20.33
CA PRO A 20 18.88 -5.08 -20.57
C PRO A 20 19.38 -5.71 -19.27
N PHE A 21 19.95 -6.91 -19.37
CA PHE A 21 20.45 -7.68 -18.24
C PHE A 21 21.43 -6.88 -17.34
N MET A 22 22.24 -6.02 -17.95
CA MET A 22 23.14 -5.11 -17.22
C MET A 22 22.41 -4.12 -16.31
N ALA A 23 21.19 -3.68 -16.65
CA ALA A 23 20.42 -2.80 -15.79
C ALA A 23 19.93 -3.54 -14.54
N ILE A 24 19.53 -4.81 -14.68
CA ILE A 24 19.13 -5.64 -13.54
C ILE A 24 20.30 -5.85 -12.58
N ILE A 25 21.49 -6.14 -13.09
CA ILE A 25 22.70 -6.29 -12.29
C ILE A 25 23.02 -4.98 -11.55
N LYS A 26 22.96 -3.83 -12.21
CA LYS A 26 23.21 -2.52 -11.58
C LYS A 26 22.24 -2.26 -10.43
N ILE A 27 20.95 -2.51 -10.62
CA ILE A 27 19.94 -2.32 -9.58
C ILE A 27 20.21 -3.25 -8.40
N PHE A 28 20.57 -4.51 -8.65
CA PHE A 28 20.90 -5.48 -7.61
C PHE A 28 22.15 -5.08 -6.80
N PHE A 29 23.18 -4.57 -7.46
CA PHE A 29 24.36 -4.02 -6.79
C PHE A 29 24.02 -2.83 -5.91
N ILE A 30 23.25 -1.87 -6.41
CA ILE A 30 22.82 -0.71 -5.62
C ILE A 30 22.00 -1.18 -4.40
N TRP A 31 21.11 -2.13 -4.59
CA TRP A 31 20.32 -2.67 -3.49
C TRP A 31 21.18 -3.31 -2.39
N ILE A 32 22.17 -4.15 -2.76
CA ILE A 32 23.07 -4.78 -1.79
C ILE A 32 23.96 -3.76 -1.10
N PHE A 33 24.61 -2.86 -1.87
CA PHE A 33 25.60 -1.96 -1.30
C PHE A 33 25.03 -0.75 -0.56
N VAL A 34 23.79 -0.37 -0.84
CA VAL A 34 23.14 0.79 -0.19
C VAL A 34 22.08 0.35 0.79
N SER A 35 21.10 -0.44 0.35
CA SER A 35 19.94 -0.77 1.19
C SER A 35 20.28 -1.72 2.34
N VAL A 36 21.14 -2.71 2.11
CA VAL A 36 21.49 -3.67 3.15
C VAL A 36 22.33 -3.03 4.28
N PRO A 37 23.43 -2.31 4.01
CA PRO A 37 24.19 -1.69 5.09
C PRO A 37 23.39 -0.59 5.80
N LEU A 38 22.58 0.17 5.09
CA LEU A 38 21.74 1.19 5.71
C LEU A 38 20.69 0.58 6.64
N ASN A 39 20.11 -0.56 6.26
CA ASN A 39 19.14 -1.29 7.07
C ASN A 39 19.81 -1.88 8.33
N VAL A 40 21.03 -2.45 8.18
CA VAL A 40 21.82 -2.96 9.31
C VAL A 40 22.21 -1.83 10.27
N LEU A 41 22.68 -0.69 9.76
CA LEU A 41 22.97 0.49 10.57
C LEU A 41 21.74 0.99 11.32
N GLY A 42 20.58 1.09 10.63
CA GLY A 42 19.33 1.50 11.26
C GLY A 42 18.90 0.55 12.38
N THR A 43 19.01 -0.75 12.17
CA THR A 43 18.68 -1.75 13.22
C THR A 43 19.65 -1.72 14.40
N LEU A 44 20.94 -1.52 14.15
CA LEU A 44 21.94 -1.38 15.21
C LEU A 44 21.71 -0.12 16.05
N LEU A 45 21.50 1.02 15.39
CA LEU A 45 21.18 2.28 16.06
C LEU A 45 19.88 2.20 16.84
N GLY A 46 18.83 1.57 16.28
CA GLY A 46 17.56 1.37 16.95
C GLY A 46 17.67 0.47 18.18
N ARG A 47 18.49 -0.58 18.13
CA ARG A 47 18.75 -1.45 19.28
C ARG A 47 19.53 -0.75 20.40
N HIS A 48 20.43 0.14 20.07
CA HIS A 48 21.23 0.91 21.03
C HIS A 48 20.52 2.16 21.54
N ALA A 49 19.41 2.57 20.93
CA ALA A 49 18.60 3.67 21.42
C ALA A 49 18.03 3.28 22.81
N LYS A 50 18.46 3.97 23.85
CA LYS A 50 18.07 3.75 25.25
C LYS A 50 16.54 3.81 25.49
N PHE A 51 15.77 4.33 24.55
CA PHE A 51 14.32 4.36 24.57
C PHE A 51 13.68 2.96 24.63
N ILE A 52 14.34 1.95 24.01
CA ILE A 52 13.86 0.56 23.98
C ILE A 52 14.49 -0.25 25.12
N ALA A 53 15.73 0.10 25.53
CA ALA A 53 16.46 -0.62 26.56
C ALA A 53 15.98 -0.35 27.99
N GLY A 54 15.16 0.70 28.21
CA GLY A 54 14.71 1.12 29.53
C GLY A 54 13.55 0.30 30.13
N GLY A 55 12.91 -0.56 29.37
CA GLY A 55 11.81 -1.41 29.88
C GLY A 55 10.59 -0.66 30.44
N GLN A 56 10.62 0.67 30.41
CA GLN A 56 9.53 1.50 30.90
C GLN A 56 8.64 1.95 29.74
N PHE A 57 7.61 1.15 29.50
CA PHE A 57 6.48 1.67 28.70
C PHE A 57 5.87 2.87 29.45
N PRO A 58 5.40 3.91 28.72
CA PRO A 58 4.77 5.08 29.33
C PRO A 58 3.50 4.74 30.12
N CYS A 59 2.98 3.53 29.96
CA CYS A 59 1.80 3.02 30.66
C CYS A 59 2.10 1.70 31.36
N ARG A 60 1.46 1.48 32.52
CA ARG A 60 1.54 0.21 33.25
C ARG A 60 0.79 -0.86 32.47
N VAL A 61 1.51 -1.88 32.02
CA VAL A 61 0.95 -2.99 31.25
C VAL A 61 0.64 -4.15 32.21
N ASN A 62 -0.58 -4.73 32.14
CA ASN A 62 -0.92 -5.92 32.85
C ASN A 62 -0.22 -7.14 32.25
N SER A 63 0.35 -7.99 33.10
CA SER A 63 1.04 -9.23 32.70
C SER A 63 0.09 -10.31 32.18
N ILE A 64 -1.19 -10.24 32.57
CA ILE A 64 -2.22 -11.22 32.17
C ILE A 64 -3.17 -10.55 31.15
N PRO A 65 -3.23 -11.04 29.90
CA PRO A 65 -4.15 -10.50 28.91
C PRO A 65 -5.59 -10.87 29.29
N ARG A 66 -6.51 -9.91 29.20
CA ARG A 66 -7.95 -10.16 29.33
C ARG A 66 -8.49 -10.93 28.13
N PRO A 67 -9.49 -11.83 28.31
CA PRO A 67 -10.17 -12.44 27.19
C PRO A 67 -10.90 -11.37 26.37
N ILE A 68 -10.85 -11.49 25.04
CA ILE A 68 -11.55 -10.58 24.12
C ILE A 68 -13.05 -10.90 24.22
N PRO A 69 -13.94 -9.90 24.39
CA PRO A 69 -15.38 -10.14 24.43
C PRO A 69 -15.88 -10.71 23.09
N ASP A 70 -16.65 -11.80 23.16
CA ASP A 70 -17.24 -12.44 21.95
C ASP A 70 -18.42 -11.65 21.37
N GLU A 71 -19.12 -10.87 22.21
CA GLU A 71 -20.32 -10.11 21.86
C GLU A 71 -19.98 -8.71 21.35
N VAL A 72 -19.22 -8.63 20.25
CA VAL A 72 -18.96 -7.36 19.57
C VAL A 72 -19.88 -7.25 18.34
N PRO A 73 -20.57 -6.12 18.12
CA PRO A 73 -21.37 -5.91 16.94
C PRO A 73 -20.51 -6.03 15.66
N TRP A 74 -21.12 -6.40 14.55
CA TRP A 74 -20.43 -6.70 13.30
C TRP A 74 -19.52 -5.56 12.78
N TYR A 75 -19.88 -4.29 13.07
CA TYR A 75 -19.10 -3.11 12.72
C TYR A 75 -17.91 -2.86 13.66
N GLY A 76 -17.84 -3.49 14.84
CA GLY A 76 -16.72 -3.47 15.75
C GLY A 76 -15.73 -4.61 15.51
N LYS A 77 -16.09 -5.61 14.71
CA LYS A 77 -15.20 -6.70 14.35
C LYS A 77 -14.16 -6.24 13.29
N PRO A 78 -12.92 -6.75 13.34
CA PRO A 78 -11.90 -6.40 12.34
C PRO A 78 -12.35 -6.63 10.90
N SER A 79 -13.14 -7.67 10.66
CA SER A 79 -13.69 -8.01 9.33
C SER A 79 -14.67 -6.97 8.78
N GLY A 80 -15.33 -6.19 9.63
CA GLY A 80 -16.21 -5.09 9.24
C GLY A 80 -15.47 -3.75 9.16
N LEU A 81 -14.62 -3.47 10.15
CA LEU A 81 -13.87 -2.21 10.24
C LEU A 81 -12.88 -2.03 9.08
N ILE A 82 -12.16 -3.08 8.70
CA ILE A 82 -11.13 -3.04 7.65
C ILE A 82 -11.72 -2.58 6.31
N PRO A 83 -12.75 -3.23 5.74
CA PRO A 83 -13.28 -2.80 4.44
C PRO A 83 -13.98 -1.43 4.52
N LEU A 84 -14.63 -1.12 5.64
CA LEU A 84 -15.36 0.14 5.79
C LEU A 84 -14.38 1.34 5.84
N ALA A 85 -13.27 1.21 6.54
CA ALA A 85 -12.21 2.21 6.58
C ALA A 85 -11.54 2.40 5.22
N GLY A 86 -11.24 1.29 4.52
CA GLY A 86 -10.67 1.36 3.17
C GLY A 86 -11.60 1.98 2.14
N LEU A 87 -12.90 1.76 2.26
CA LEU A 87 -13.90 2.40 1.42
C LEU A 87 -13.89 3.93 1.62
N LEU A 88 -13.72 4.39 2.85
CA LEU A 88 -13.67 5.81 3.20
C LEU A 88 -12.42 6.47 2.60
N CYS A 89 -11.27 5.84 2.76
CA CYS A 89 -10.01 6.30 2.15
C CYS A 89 -10.09 6.29 0.62
N PHE A 90 -10.64 5.23 0.02
CA PHE A 90 -10.81 5.13 -1.41
C PHE A 90 -11.78 6.19 -1.95
N GLY A 91 -12.88 6.45 -1.25
CA GLY A 91 -13.86 7.47 -1.64
C GLY A 91 -13.27 8.88 -1.74
N SER A 92 -12.28 9.19 -0.89
CA SER A 92 -11.61 10.50 -0.92
C SER A 92 -10.72 10.70 -2.14
N ILE A 93 -10.18 9.64 -2.73
CA ILE A 93 -9.28 9.70 -3.88
C ILE A 93 -9.88 9.16 -5.18
N PHE A 94 -11.14 8.79 -5.16
CA PHE A 94 -11.78 8.14 -6.33
C PHE A 94 -11.73 8.99 -7.59
N ILE A 95 -12.05 10.27 -7.47
CA ILE A 95 -12.08 11.20 -8.60
C ILE A 95 -10.65 11.44 -9.11
N GLU A 96 -9.72 11.64 -8.22
CA GLU A 96 -8.30 11.87 -8.52
C GLU A 96 -7.68 10.65 -9.20
N LEU A 97 -8.01 9.45 -8.74
CA LEU A 97 -7.54 8.21 -9.34
C LEU A 97 -8.03 8.07 -10.78
N TYR A 98 -9.26 8.47 -11.07
CA TYR A 98 -9.77 8.52 -12.44
C TYR A 98 -8.93 9.45 -13.32
N TYR A 99 -8.62 10.66 -12.84
CA TYR A 99 -7.78 11.61 -13.59
C TYR A 99 -6.36 11.11 -13.78
N VAL A 100 -5.76 10.48 -12.76
CA VAL A 100 -4.43 9.88 -12.84
C VAL A 100 -4.39 8.78 -13.88
N LEU A 101 -5.32 7.84 -13.87
CA LEU A 101 -5.40 6.77 -14.86
C LEU A 101 -5.60 7.30 -16.26
N THR A 102 -6.50 8.26 -16.45
CA THR A 102 -6.75 8.86 -17.74
C THR A 102 -5.52 9.61 -18.27
N SER A 103 -4.77 10.28 -17.40
CA SER A 103 -3.55 11.01 -17.78
C SER A 103 -2.40 10.09 -18.12
N LEU A 104 -2.21 8.99 -17.39
CA LEU A 104 -1.17 8.00 -17.67
C LEU A 104 -1.35 7.35 -19.04
N TRP A 105 -2.60 7.08 -19.46
CA TRP A 105 -2.86 6.41 -20.73
C TRP A 105 -3.01 7.38 -21.93
N ASN A 106 -3.25 8.68 -21.67
CA ASN A 106 -3.36 9.71 -22.73
C ASN A 106 -2.07 10.51 -22.94
N TYR A 107 -0.95 10.11 -22.38
CA TYR A 107 0.37 10.79 -22.55
C TYR A 107 0.38 12.30 -22.20
N LYS A 108 -0.49 12.78 -21.33
CA LYS A 108 -0.52 14.18 -20.88
C LYS A 108 0.26 14.38 -19.59
N PHE A 109 1.57 14.24 -19.64
CA PHE A 109 2.44 14.18 -18.45
C PHE A 109 2.68 15.51 -17.72
N TYR A 110 2.47 16.64 -18.34
CA TYR A 110 3.02 17.92 -17.86
C TYR A 110 2.44 18.46 -16.55
N HIS A 111 1.27 18.04 -16.12
CA HIS A 111 0.64 18.50 -14.87
C HIS A 111 0.39 17.38 -13.86
N VAL A 112 0.69 16.13 -14.22
CA VAL A 112 0.32 14.95 -13.41
C VAL A 112 1.11 14.89 -12.10
N TYR A 113 2.39 15.26 -12.08
CA TYR A 113 3.23 15.09 -10.89
C TYR A 113 2.81 15.99 -9.73
N GLY A 114 2.53 17.28 -9.98
CA GLY A 114 2.07 18.19 -8.95
C GLY A 114 0.70 17.81 -8.39
N PHE A 115 -0.20 17.41 -9.27
CA PHE A 115 -1.52 16.91 -8.91
C PHE A 115 -1.44 15.62 -8.09
N LEU A 116 -0.61 14.66 -8.51
CA LEU A 116 -0.39 13.40 -7.81
C LEU A 116 0.20 13.60 -6.40
N LEU A 117 1.09 14.58 -6.25
CA LEU A 117 1.64 14.94 -4.93
C LEU A 117 0.56 15.55 -4.02
N GLY A 118 -0.31 16.39 -4.55
CA GLY A 118 -1.45 16.95 -3.81
C GLY A 118 -2.44 15.87 -3.36
N VAL A 119 -2.79 14.95 -4.26
CA VAL A 119 -3.64 13.78 -3.97
C VAL A 119 -3.02 12.90 -2.88
N TYR A 120 -1.72 12.65 -2.95
CA TYR A 120 -1.01 11.89 -1.94
C TYR A 120 -1.05 12.58 -0.57
N GLY A 121 -0.92 13.90 -0.53
CA GLY A 121 -1.05 14.68 0.71
C GLY A 121 -2.44 14.55 1.35
N ILE A 122 -3.49 14.70 0.55
CA ILE A 122 -4.88 14.53 1.01
C ILE A 122 -5.10 13.09 1.51
N LEU A 123 -4.67 12.09 0.73
CA LEU A 123 -4.77 10.70 1.11
C LEU A 123 -4.11 10.41 2.46
N THR A 124 -2.90 10.92 2.68
CA THR A 124 -2.17 10.72 3.95
C THR A 124 -2.95 11.27 5.14
N ILE A 125 -3.56 12.45 5.01
CA ILE A 125 -4.39 13.05 6.06
C ILE A 125 -5.62 12.18 6.33
N VAL A 126 -6.33 11.76 5.29
CA VAL A 126 -7.55 10.95 5.42
C VAL A 126 -7.23 9.58 6.04
N VAL A 127 -6.15 8.92 5.60
CA VAL A 127 -5.71 7.64 6.16
C VAL A 127 -5.33 7.80 7.63
N GLY A 128 -4.62 8.86 8.00
CA GLY A 128 -4.30 9.16 9.40
C GLY A 128 -5.55 9.32 10.26
N MET A 129 -6.54 10.08 9.80
CA MET A 129 -7.81 10.26 10.52
C MET A 129 -8.61 8.96 10.63
N THR A 130 -8.69 8.17 9.56
CA THR A 130 -9.41 6.88 9.58
C THR A 130 -8.70 5.85 10.46
N SER A 131 -7.37 5.80 10.50
CA SER A 131 -6.64 4.90 11.38
C SER A 131 -6.87 5.22 12.85
N ILE A 132 -6.93 6.51 13.25
CA ILE A 132 -7.28 6.92 14.61
C ILE A 132 -8.68 6.41 14.98
N ILE A 133 -9.66 6.56 14.11
CA ILE A 133 -11.04 6.11 14.34
C ILE A 133 -11.07 4.57 14.50
N VAL A 134 -10.39 3.84 13.63
CA VAL A 134 -10.32 2.37 13.68
C VAL A 134 -9.68 1.90 14.97
N VAL A 135 -8.54 2.51 15.36
CA VAL A 135 -7.85 2.19 16.63
C VAL A 135 -8.77 2.48 17.82
N TYR A 136 -9.49 3.60 17.81
CA TYR A 136 -10.45 3.92 18.86
C TYR A 136 -11.52 2.83 19.02
N PHE A 137 -12.12 2.38 17.92
CA PHE A 137 -13.11 1.30 17.97
C PHE A 137 -12.51 -0.04 18.44
N CYS A 138 -11.30 -0.38 17.99
CA CYS A 138 -10.61 -1.59 18.45
C CYS A 138 -10.28 -1.56 19.93
N LEU A 139 -9.81 -0.45 20.44
CA LEU A 139 -9.48 -0.30 21.88
C LEU A 139 -10.75 -0.29 22.73
N ASN A 140 -11.84 0.31 22.25
CA ASN A 140 -13.12 0.28 22.95
C ASN A 140 -13.73 -1.14 23.00
N ALA A 141 -13.43 -1.97 21.99
CA ALA A 141 -13.80 -3.38 21.96
C ALA A 141 -12.80 -4.30 22.74
N GLU A 142 -11.87 -3.72 23.50
CA GLU A 142 -10.80 -4.42 24.26
C GLU A 142 -9.97 -5.40 23.40
N ASN A 143 -9.79 -5.10 22.10
CA ASN A 143 -9.06 -5.97 21.18
C ASN A 143 -7.58 -5.58 21.12
N TYR A 144 -6.68 -6.51 21.51
CA TYR A 144 -5.23 -6.28 21.49
C TYR A 144 -4.62 -6.27 20.08
N HIS A 145 -5.33 -6.79 19.10
CA HIS A 145 -4.85 -6.87 17.71
C HIS A 145 -5.10 -5.59 16.93
N TRP A 146 -5.25 -4.46 17.63
CA TRP A 146 -5.50 -3.16 17.00
C TRP A 146 -4.45 -2.78 15.96
N GLN A 147 -3.18 -3.19 16.14
CA GLN A 147 -2.09 -2.89 15.20
C GLN A 147 -2.35 -3.48 13.80
N TRP A 148 -2.71 -4.78 13.76
CA TRP A 148 -3.02 -5.45 12.50
C TRP A 148 -4.31 -4.93 11.87
N THR A 149 -5.27 -4.55 12.68
CA THR A 149 -6.53 -3.98 12.21
C THR A 149 -6.30 -2.58 11.65
N ALA A 150 -5.48 -1.75 12.28
CA ALA A 150 -5.07 -0.44 11.79
C ALA A 150 -4.31 -0.56 10.45
N PHE A 151 -3.30 -1.43 10.39
CA PHE A 151 -2.58 -1.70 9.14
C PHE A 151 -3.54 -2.20 8.05
N GLY A 152 -4.39 -3.17 8.35
CA GLY A 152 -5.36 -3.73 7.41
C GLY A 152 -6.36 -2.70 6.90
N SER A 153 -6.79 -1.75 7.74
CA SER A 153 -7.71 -0.69 7.36
C SER A 153 -7.11 0.25 6.30
N GLY A 154 -5.86 0.66 6.47
CA GLY A 154 -5.15 1.43 5.46
C GLY A 154 -4.86 0.60 4.20
N ALA A 155 -4.36 -0.62 4.37
CA ALA A 155 -4.00 -1.51 3.27
C ALA A 155 -5.22 -1.93 2.42
N SER A 156 -6.44 -1.98 2.98
CA SER A 156 -7.65 -2.32 2.24
C SER A 156 -7.97 -1.32 1.12
N THR A 157 -7.50 -0.08 1.22
CA THR A 157 -7.59 0.93 0.15
C THR A 157 -6.97 0.41 -1.15
N ALA A 158 -5.86 -0.35 -1.06
CA ALA A 158 -5.22 -0.98 -2.22
C ALA A 158 -6.14 -1.96 -2.95
N GLY A 159 -6.94 -2.72 -2.21
CA GLY A 159 -7.93 -3.63 -2.79
C GLY A 159 -8.97 -2.88 -3.63
N TYR A 160 -9.49 -1.77 -3.12
CA TYR A 160 -10.43 -0.93 -3.86
C TYR A 160 -9.81 -0.27 -5.08
N VAL A 161 -8.57 0.21 -4.98
CA VAL A 161 -7.82 0.75 -6.13
C VAL A 161 -7.63 -0.31 -7.21
N PHE A 162 -7.31 -1.54 -6.84
CA PHE A 162 -7.15 -2.65 -7.77
C PHE A 162 -8.48 -3.02 -8.47
N VAL A 163 -9.57 -3.13 -7.71
CA VAL A 163 -10.92 -3.40 -8.25
C VAL A 163 -11.34 -2.29 -9.21
N TYR A 164 -11.06 -1.04 -8.85
CA TYR A 164 -11.31 0.09 -9.75
C TYR A 164 -10.46 0.02 -11.04
N GLY A 165 -9.21 -0.42 -10.94
CA GLY A 165 -8.36 -0.68 -12.10
C GLY A 165 -8.94 -1.73 -13.05
N ILE A 166 -9.53 -2.82 -12.51
CA ILE A 166 -10.24 -3.83 -13.31
C ILE A 166 -11.47 -3.20 -13.99
N TYR A 167 -12.26 -2.44 -13.25
CA TYR A 167 -13.41 -1.73 -13.82
C TYR A 167 -13.00 -0.80 -14.97
N TYR A 168 -11.95 -0.02 -14.77
CA TYR A 168 -11.42 0.90 -15.80
C TYR A 168 -10.95 0.16 -17.05
N PHE A 169 -10.28 -0.99 -16.87
CA PHE A 169 -9.86 -1.84 -17.99
C PHE A 169 -11.05 -2.35 -18.81
N LEU A 170 -12.09 -2.85 -18.17
CA LEU A 170 -13.25 -3.45 -18.84
C LEU A 170 -14.12 -2.43 -19.58
N PHE A 171 -14.30 -1.23 -19.00
CA PHE A 171 -15.27 -0.25 -19.51
C PHE A 171 -14.66 0.91 -20.26
N LYS A 172 -13.40 1.25 -20.01
CA LYS A 172 -12.78 2.44 -20.60
C LYS A 172 -11.63 2.13 -21.56
N THR A 173 -11.05 0.96 -21.51
CA THR A 173 -9.87 0.60 -22.29
C THR A 173 -10.25 -0.38 -23.40
N GLN A 174 -9.87 -0.10 -24.63
CA GLN A 174 -10.07 -1.00 -25.79
C GLN A 174 -8.75 -1.74 -26.11
N MET A 175 -8.16 -2.39 -25.11
CA MET A 175 -6.91 -3.13 -25.30
C MET A 175 -7.20 -4.59 -25.60
N ASN A 176 -6.88 -5.04 -26.82
CA ASN A 176 -7.15 -6.39 -27.30
C ASN A 176 -5.89 -7.31 -27.34
N GLY A 177 -4.71 -6.79 -26.95
CA GLY A 177 -3.46 -7.53 -27.01
C GLY A 177 -3.09 -8.19 -25.67
N PHE A 178 -2.71 -9.46 -25.66
CA PHE A 178 -2.26 -10.16 -24.46
C PHE A 178 -1.09 -9.44 -23.76
N LEU A 179 -0.15 -8.94 -24.52
CA LEU A 179 1.00 -8.17 -24.01
C LEU A 179 0.54 -6.89 -23.30
N GLN A 180 -0.36 -6.11 -23.91
CA GLN A 180 -0.88 -4.87 -23.34
C GLN A 180 -1.65 -5.15 -22.05
N THR A 181 -2.49 -6.18 -22.05
CA THR A 181 -3.24 -6.60 -20.86
C THR A 181 -2.31 -7.02 -19.72
N SER A 182 -1.26 -7.79 -20.02
CA SER A 182 -0.29 -8.24 -19.01
C SER A 182 0.49 -7.06 -18.42
N PHE A 183 0.90 -6.09 -19.23
CA PHE A 183 1.54 -4.86 -18.75
C PHE A 183 0.59 -4.03 -17.88
N TYR A 184 -0.65 -3.86 -18.31
CA TYR A 184 -1.64 -3.10 -17.55
C TYR A 184 -1.84 -3.69 -16.15
N PHE A 185 -2.15 -4.98 -16.06
CA PHE A 185 -2.36 -5.64 -14.76
C PHE A 185 -1.09 -5.70 -13.91
N GLY A 186 0.07 -5.86 -14.54
CA GLY A 186 1.35 -5.80 -13.84
C GLY A 186 1.61 -4.46 -13.18
N TYR A 187 1.43 -3.36 -13.90
CA TYR A 187 1.60 -2.01 -13.34
C TYR A 187 0.51 -1.66 -12.34
N MET A 188 -0.74 -2.03 -12.59
CA MET A 188 -1.84 -1.80 -11.64
C MET A 188 -1.63 -2.56 -10.34
N SER A 189 -1.14 -3.79 -10.38
CA SER A 189 -0.82 -4.53 -9.16
C SER A 189 0.35 -3.91 -8.38
N LEU A 190 1.38 -3.40 -9.06
CA LEU A 190 2.47 -2.67 -8.41
C LEU A 190 1.99 -1.40 -7.72
N ILE A 191 1.19 -0.59 -8.41
CA ILE A 191 0.62 0.65 -7.85
C ILE A 191 -0.25 0.32 -6.63
N SER A 192 -1.12 -0.68 -6.76
CA SER A 192 -2.01 -1.11 -5.70
C SER A 192 -1.25 -1.60 -4.46
N ILE A 193 -0.25 -2.47 -4.62
CA ILE A 193 0.58 -2.96 -3.51
C ILE A 193 1.34 -1.81 -2.84
N THR A 194 1.93 -0.91 -3.63
CA THR A 194 2.65 0.25 -3.11
C THR A 194 1.72 1.15 -2.29
N MET A 195 0.53 1.44 -2.81
CA MET A 195 -0.49 2.20 -2.09
C MET A 195 -0.92 1.49 -0.80
N GLY A 196 -1.08 0.15 -0.82
CA GLY A 196 -1.43 -0.63 0.37
C GLY A 196 -0.39 -0.53 1.47
N ILE A 197 0.88 -0.61 1.11
CA ILE A 197 1.98 -0.46 2.07
C ILE A 197 2.03 0.98 2.61
N LEU A 198 1.95 1.98 1.73
CA LEU A 198 1.97 3.39 2.13
C LEU A 198 0.80 3.76 3.03
N CYS A 199 -0.41 3.32 2.73
CA CYS A 199 -1.59 3.61 3.53
C CYS A 199 -1.68 2.75 4.80
N GLY A 200 -1.03 1.59 4.84
CA GLY A 200 -1.02 0.72 6.02
C GLY A 200 0.00 1.12 7.10
N THR A 201 0.94 2.01 6.79
CA THR A 201 2.06 2.39 7.70
C THR A 201 1.97 3.77 8.36
N PRO A 202 0.86 4.50 8.39
CA PRO A 202 0.78 5.76 9.12
C PRO A 202 0.75 5.58 10.64
#